data_604eaa698d6929d18bafac3c42e5646d
#
_entry.id   604eaa698d6929d18bafac3c42e5646d
#
_cell.length_a   1.000
_cell.length_b   1.000
_cell.length_c   1.000
_cell.angle_alpha   90.00
_cell.angle_beta   90.00
_cell.angle_gamma   90.00
#
_symmetry.space_group_name_H-M   'P 1'
#
loop_
_entity.id
_entity.type
_entity.pdbx_description
1 polymer ?
#
loop_
_entity_poly.entity_id
_entity_poly.type
_entity_poly.pdbx_seq_one_letter_code
_entity_poly.pdbx_strand_id
1 'polypeptide(L)'
;MTGMTVEAAENMSFATGAVELPLSFFMGERTDVVEESITERWRDIVRGIRDEYLDESHRFPWVVGFSGGKDSTVVAHGVFEALLSIPPSQRTRDVHIVSNDTLVESPLVIAHLDRVTEHIDAAARNLNLPITVARTHPEPDKTFWVLLIGKGYPSPNMTMRWCTDRLSS
;
A
#
# COMPACT_ATOMS: atom_id res chain seq x y z
N MET A 1 4.21 -38.25 -31.36
CA MET A 1 2.89 -38.38 -30.73
C MET A 1 3.09 -39.11 -29.41
N THR A 2 3.23 -38.39 -28.33
CA THR A 2 3.29 -39.01 -27.00
C THR A 2 2.50 -38.08 -26.08
N GLY A 3 1.36 -38.61 -25.63
CA GLY A 3 0.38 -37.87 -24.87
C GLY A 3 0.89 -37.49 -23.47
N MET A 4 0.66 -36.28 -23.14
CA MET A 4 0.82 -35.76 -21.79
C MET A 4 -0.43 -36.16 -21.01
N THR A 5 -0.23 -37.02 -20.00
CA THR A 5 -1.30 -37.57 -19.18
C THR A 5 -1.94 -36.51 -18.29
N VAL A 6 -3.26 -36.56 -18.20
CA VAL A 6 -4.19 -35.64 -17.49
C VAL A 6 -4.08 -35.75 -15.95
N GLU A 7 -3.11 -36.43 -15.41
CA GLU A 7 -2.98 -36.78 -13.98
C GLU A 7 -2.30 -35.70 -13.10
N ALA A 8 -1.84 -34.59 -13.68
CA ALA A 8 -1.17 -33.53 -12.92
C ALA A 8 -2.07 -32.38 -12.43
N ALA A 9 -3.39 -32.45 -12.70
CA ALA A 9 -4.29 -31.34 -12.41
C ALA A 9 -5.16 -31.51 -11.14
N GLU A 10 -5.08 -32.64 -10.45
CA GLU A 10 -6.02 -32.95 -9.34
C GLU A 10 -5.50 -32.66 -7.92
N ASN A 11 -4.36 -32.02 -7.75
CA ASN A 11 -3.83 -31.70 -6.40
C ASN A 11 -3.60 -30.21 -6.14
N MET A 12 -4.38 -29.33 -6.75
CA MET A 12 -4.44 -27.94 -6.29
C MET A 12 -5.55 -27.78 -5.26
N SER A 13 -5.23 -28.14 -4.03
CA SER A 13 -6.00 -27.73 -2.87
C SER A 13 -5.85 -26.21 -2.70
N PHE A 14 -6.92 -25.47 -2.95
CA PHE A 14 -7.04 -24.06 -2.58
C PHE A 14 -7.15 -23.93 -1.05
N ALA A 15 -6.04 -24.16 -0.36
CA ALA A 15 -5.89 -23.72 1.00
C ALA A 15 -5.69 -22.20 0.96
N THR A 16 -6.51 -21.47 1.69
CA THR A 16 -6.44 -20.03 1.99
C THR A 16 -5.17 -19.70 2.76
N GLY A 17 -4.03 -19.77 2.12
CA GLY A 17 -2.73 -19.30 2.57
C GLY A 17 -2.15 -18.45 1.45
N ALA A 18 -1.60 -17.28 1.77
CA ALA A 18 -0.84 -16.50 0.82
C ALA A 18 0.19 -17.44 0.15
N VAL A 19 0.08 -17.61 -1.16
CA VAL A 19 1.08 -18.32 -1.92
C VAL A 19 2.29 -17.40 -1.97
N GLU A 20 3.25 -17.62 -1.07
CA GLU A 20 4.58 -17.06 -1.19
C GLU A 20 5.23 -17.74 -2.40
N LEU A 21 5.07 -17.12 -3.57
CA LEU A 21 5.86 -17.50 -4.74
C LEU A 21 7.30 -17.07 -4.46
N PRO A 22 8.27 -17.97 -4.39
CA PRO A 22 9.66 -17.59 -4.18
C PRO A 22 10.11 -16.68 -5.34
N LEU A 23 10.84 -15.62 -5.03
CA LEU A 23 11.38 -14.68 -6.02
C LEU A 23 12.16 -15.40 -7.14
N SER A 24 12.73 -16.57 -6.84
CA SER A 24 13.40 -17.46 -7.79
C SER A 24 12.53 -17.94 -8.95
N PHE A 25 11.19 -17.87 -8.83
CA PHE A 25 10.28 -18.22 -9.91
C PHE A 25 10.29 -17.18 -11.06
N PHE A 26 10.62 -15.93 -10.74
CA PHE A 26 10.59 -14.81 -11.71
C PHE A 26 11.98 -14.43 -12.24
N MET A 27 13.05 -14.91 -11.64
CA MET A 27 14.42 -14.51 -11.96
C MET A 27 15.29 -15.76 -12.16
N GLY A 28 15.70 -16.03 -13.39
CA GLY A 28 16.68 -17.11 -13.66
C GLY A 28 18.01 -16.87 -12.92
N GLU A 29 18.97 -17.80 -13.02
CA GLU A 29 20.23 -18.03 -12.29
C GLU A 29 21.14 -16.83 -11.90
N ARG A 30 20.67 -15.57 -11.99
CA ARG A 30 21.38 -14.34 -11.53
C ARG A 30 20.85 -13.80 -10.21
N THR A 31 20.17 -14.60 -9.42
CA THR A 31 19.44 -14.16 -8.24
C THR A 31 20.34 -13.66 -7.11
N ASP A 32 21.50 -14.27 -6.87
CA ASP A 32 22.27 -14.06 -5.66
C ASP A 32 22.83 -12.63 -5.52
N VAL A 33 23.40 -12.08 -6.59
CA VAL A 33 23.98 -10.73 -6.57
C VAL A 33 22.90 -9.63 -6.54
N VAL A 34 21.76 -9.89 -7.21
CA VAL A 34 20.64 -8.96 -7.25
C VAL A 34 19.87 -8.97 -5.93
N GLU A 35 19.69 -10.13 -5.30
CA GLU A 35 19.03 -10.27 -4.00
C GLU A 35 19.83 -9.57 -2.89
N GLU A 36 21.14 -9.74 -2.84
CA GLU A 36 21.98 -9.06 -1.86
C GLU A 36 21.90 -7.53 -2.05
N SER A 37 22.00 -7.03 -3.26
CA SER A 37 21.85 -5.60 -3.57
C SER A 37 20.46 -5.04 -3.21
N ILE A 38 19.37 -5.79 -3.42
CA ILE A 38 18.00 -5.38 -3.06
C ILE A 38 17.85 -5.35 -1.55
N THR A 39 18.35 -6.37 -0.85
CA THR A 39 18.28 -6.44 0.61
C THR A 39 19.06 -5.32 1.28
N GLU A 40 20.23 -4.98 0.77
CA GLU A 40 21.03 -3.87 1.28
C GLU A 40 20.30 -2.54 1.10
N ARG A 41 19.77 -2.28 -0.09
CA ARG A 41 18.99 -1.07 -0.39
C ARG A 41 17.75 -0.96 0.50
N TRP A 42 17.07 -2.08 0.73
CA TRP A 42 15.92 -2.10 1.62
C TRP A 42 16.29 -1.72 3.06
N ARG A 43 17.37 -2.30 3.58
CA ARG A 43 17.87 -1.94 4.92
C ARG A 43 18.25 -0.47 5.03
N ASP A 44 18.83 0.10 3.97
CA ASP A 44 19.20 1.52 3.94
C ASP A 44 17.97 2.42 3.91
N ILE A 45 16.92 2.04 3.15
CA ILE A 45 15.63 2.73 3.14
C ILE A 45 14.99 2.71 4.53
N VAL A 46 14.89 1.54 5.15
CA VAL A 46 14.29 1.38 6.49
C VAL A 46 15.09 2.19 7.53
N ARG A 47 16.41 2.20 7.42
CA ARG A 47 17.28 3.03 8.28
C ARG A 47 17.01 4.51 8.08
N GLY A 48 16.92 4.98 6.84
CA GLY A 48 16.59 6.37 6.53
C GLY A 48 15.22 6.79 7.08
N ILE A 49 14.21 5.95 6.95
CA ILE A 49 12.87 6.19 7.53
C ILE A 49 12.95 6.28 9.05
N ARG A 50 13.71 5.39 9.69
CA ARG A 50 13.90 5.39 11.13
C ARG A 50 14.60 6.67 11.61
N ASP A 51 15.68 7.06 10.95
CA ASP A 51 16.47 8.21 11.33
C ASP A 51 15.67 9.51 11.19
N GLU A 52 14.87 9.64 10.12
CA GLU A 52 13.91 10.75 9.93
C GLU A 52 12.79 10.75 10.99
N TYR A 53 12.30 9.57 11.38
CA TYR A 53 11.28 9.48 12.45
C TYR A 53 11.83 9.96 13.80
N LEU A 54 13.09 9.72 14.07
CA LEU A 54 13.77 10.10 15.32
C LEU A 54 14.31 11.54 15.31
N ASP A 55 14.29 12.22 14.16
CA ASP A 55 14.77 13.59 14.06
C ASP A 55 13.84 14.55 14.83
N GLU A 56 14.38 15.14 15.90
CA GLU A 56 13.64 16.07 16.75
C GLU A 56 13.34 17.42 16.08
N SER A 57 14.01 17.74 14.97
CA SER A 57 13.74 18.98 14.22
C SER A 57 12.41 18.90 13.47
N HIS A 58 11.92 17.69 13.16
CA HIS A 58 10.68 17.39 12.44
C HIS A 58 9.67 16.73 13.38
N ARG A 59 8.91 17.53 14.16
CA ARG A 59 8.00 17.01 15.20
C ARG A 59 6.56 16.75 14.76
N PHE A 60 6.24 16.98 13.50
CA PHE A 60 4.87 16.78 13.01
C PHE A 60 4.52 15.31 12.87
N PRO A 61 3.24 14.94 13.05
CA PRO A 61 2.75 13.61 12.70
C PRO A 61 3.03 13.29 11.22
N TRP A 62 3.24 12.03 10.93
CA TRP A 62 3.42 11.59 9.55
C TRP A 62 2.09 11.26 8.90
N VAL A 63 1.98 11.61 7.61
CA VAL A 63 0.88 11.18 6.76
C VAL A 63 1.46 10.33 5.62
N VAL A 64 1.01 9.09 5.55
CA VAL A 64 1.41 8.12 4.52
C VAL A 64 0.22 7.86 3.63
N GLY A 65 0.30 8.29 2.36
CA GLY A 65 -0.74 8.01 1.37
C GLY A 65 -0.76 6.52 1.01
N PHE A 66 -1.93 5.90 1.05
CA PHE A 66 -2.12 4.49 0.77
C PHE A 66 -3.22 4.25 -0.26
N SER A 67 -2.85 3.75 -1.43
CA SER A 67 -3.78 3.47 -2.54
C SER A 67 -4.15 1.98 -2.66
N GLY A 68 -3.62 1.11 -1.80
CA GLY A 68 -3.77 -0.34 -1.95
C GLY A 68 -2.94 -0.97 -3.07
N GLY A 69 -2.16 -0.17 -3.81
CA GLY A 69 -1.26 -0.64 -4.85
C GLY A 69 0.09 -1.11 -4.29
N LYS A 70 0.88 -1.79 -5.12
CA LYS A 70 2.17 -2.37 -4.75
C LYS A 70 3.14 -1.35 -4.13
N ASP A 71 3.22 -0.15 -4.71
CA ASP A 71 4.20 0.86 -4.31
C ASP A 71 3.83 1.46 -2.94
N SER A 72 2.56 1.79 -2.72
CA SER A 72 2.07 2.27 -1.41
C SER A 72 2.18 1.19 -0.33
N THR A 73 2.04 -0.08 -0.69
CA THR A 73 2.24 -1.21 0.23
C THR A 73 3.70 -1.32 0.66
N VAL A 74 4.64 -1.17 -0.27
CA VAL A 74 6.09 -1.17 0.04
C VAL A 74 6.43 -0.02 1.00
N VAL A 75 5.89 1.19 0.75
CA VAL A 75 6.12 2.34 1.63
C VAL A 75 5.56 2.06 3.04
N ALA A 76 4.31 1.60 3.13
CA ALA A 76 3.70 1.25 4.43
C ALA A 76 4.52 0.18 5.17
N HIS A 77 4.99 -0.86 4.46
CA HIS A 77 5.85 -1.90 5.03
C HIS A 77 7.17 -1.33 5.58
N GLY A 78 7.84 -0.45 4.84
CA GLY A 78 9.05 0.22 5.29
C GLY A 78 8.84 1.04 6.58
N VAL A 79 7.70 1.74 6.68
CA VAL A 79 7.32 2.46 7.91
C VAL A 79 7.10 1.50 9.08
N PHE A 80 6.41 0.38 8.86
CA PHE A 80 6.24 -0.63 9.91
C PHE A 80 7.57 -1.19 10.40
N GLU A 81 8.47 -1.61 9.49
CA GLU A 81 9.80 -2.13 9.86
C GLU A 81 10.63 -1.09 10.61
N ALA A 82 10.62 0.15 10.13
CA ALA A 82 11.35 1.23 10.79
C ALA A 82 10.85 1.44 12.22
N LEU A 83 9.53 1.54 12.42
CA LEU A 83 8.94 1.70 13.74
C LEU A 83 9.20 0.49 14.66
N LEU A 84 9.19 -0.72 14.13
CA LEU A 84 9.52 -1.93 14.90
C LEU A 84 10.98 -1.93 15.38
N SER A 85 11.88 -1.33 14.61
CA SER A 85 13.30 -1.20 14.98
C SER A 85 13.57 -0.15 16.08
N ILE A 86 12.58 0.70 16.39
CA ILE A 86 12.65 1.77 17.39
C ILE A 86 12.09 1.24 18.72
N PRO A 87 12.76 1.48 19.86
CA PRO A 87 12.21 1.15 21.18
C PRO A 87 10.85 1.82 21.41
N PRO A 88 9.87 1.15 22.06
CA PRO A 88 8.55 1.72 22.29
C PRO A 88 8.53 3.09 22.96
N SER A 89 9.48 3.36 23.87
CA SER A 89 9.61 4.64 24.55
C SER A 89 10.01 5.82 23.65
N GLN A 90 10.52 5.53 22.47
CA GLN A 90 10.94 6.53 21.48
C GLN A 90 9.95 6.68 20.33
N ARG A 91 8.88 5.86 20.30
CA ARG A 91 7.79 5.94 19.31
C ARG A 91 6.78 7.02 19.70
N THR A 92 7.22 8.26 19.68
CA THR A 92 6.44 9.40 20.21
C THR A 92 5.64 10.15 19.15
N ARG A 93 5.88 9.86 17.88
CA ARG A 93 5.27 10.55 16.75
C ARG A 93 4.17 9.69 16.13
N ASP A 94 2.97 10.26 15.99
CA ASP A 94 1.85 9.57 15.35
C ASP A 94 2.07 9.44 13.84
N VAL A 95 1.63 8.31 13.29
CA VAL A 95 1.67 8.03 11.86
C VAL A 95 0.23 7.75 11.37
N HIS A 96 -0.23 8.52 10.40
CA HIS A 96 -1.55 8.36 9.80
C HIS A 96 -1.39 7.74 8.40
N ILE A 97 -1.89 6.52 8.23
CA ILE A 97 -2.02 5.90 6.90
C ILE A 97 -3.36 6.31 6.34
N VAL A 98 -3.34 7.13 5.29
CA VAL A 98 -4.54 7.73 4.72
C VAL A 98 -4.83 7.15 3.34
N SER A 99 -6.01 6.60 3.18
CA SER A 99 -6.54 6.14 1.90
C SER A 99 -7.62 7.10 1.41
N ASN A 100 -7.53 7.52 0.15
CA ASN A 100 -8.53 8.40 -0.46
C ASN A 100 -9.49 7.56 -1.31
N ASP A 101 -10.77 7.59 -0.97
CA ASP A 101 -11.84 6.97 -1.74
C ASP A 101 -12.48 8.04 -2.64
N THR A 102 -12.20 7.98 -3.91
CA THR A 102 -12.73 8.94 -4.90
C THR A 102 -14.19 8.70 -5.26
N LEU A 103 -14.81 7.62 -4.76
CA LEU A 103 -16.18 7.18 -5.07
C LEU A 103 -16.39 6.83 -6.56
N VAL A 104 -15.32 6.52 -7.28
CA VAL A 104 -15.33 6.13 -8.70
C VAL A 104 -14.73 4.76 -8.93
N GLU A 105 -14.10 4.22 -7.89
CA GLU A 105 -13.41 2.93 -7.95
C GLU A 105 -14.40 1.77 -8.16
N SER A 106 -13.92 0.71 -8.79
CA SER A 106 -14.74 -0.50 -8.92
C SER A 106 -14.99 -1.15 -7.56
N PRO A 107 -16.13 -1.84 -7.36
CA PRO A 107 -16.42 -2.52 -6.09
C PRO A 107 -15.33 -3.52 -5.65
N LEU A 108 -14.63 -4.14 -6.61
CA LEU A 108 -13.51 -5.05 -6.32
C LEU A 108 -12.31 -4.31 -5.73
N VAL A 109 -12.00 -3.12 -6.24
CA VAL A 109 -10.91 -2.29 -5.72
C VAL A 109 -11.25 -1.79 -4.32
N ILE A 110 -12.49 -1.35 -4.10
CA ILE A 110 -12.97 -0.91 -2.78
C ILE A 110 -12.87 -2.06 -1.78
N ALA A 111 -13.39 -3.25 -2.10
CA ALA A 111 -13.34 -4.41 -1.22
C ALA A 111 -11.89 -4.88 -0.93
N HIS A 112 -10.98 -4.74 -1.90
CA HIS A 112 -9.56 -5.01 -1.69
C HIS A 112 -8.95 -3.99 -0.71
N LEU A 113 -9.21 -2.71 -0.94
CA LEU A 113 -8.71 -1.62 -0.11
C LEU A 113 -9.20 -1.73 1.33
N ASP A 114 -10.49 -2.03 1.53
CA ASP A 114 -11.09 -2.27 2.85
C ASP A 114 -10.34 -3.37 3.60
N ARG A 115 -10.18 -4.52 2.95
CA ARG A 115 -9.49 -5.67 3.55
C ARG A 115 -8.05 -5.35 3.94
N VAL A 116 -7.32 -4.66 3.05
CA VAL A 116 -5.90 -4.35 3.32
C VAL A 116 -5.78 -3.31 4.43
N THR A 117 -6.62 -2.29 4.43
CA THR A 117 -6.62 -1.26 5.49
C THR A 117 -7.02 -1.84 6.86
N GLU A 118 -7.97 -2.77 6.91
CA GLU A 118 -8.32 -3.52 8.13
C GLU A 118 -7.13 -4.35 8.64
N HIS A 119 -6.40 -5.01 7.75
CA HIS A 119 -5.20 -5.77 8.14
C HIS A 119 -4.08 -4.87 8.67
N ILE A 120 -3.86 -3.72 8.03
CA ILE A 120 -2.86 -2.72 8.49
C ILE A 120 -3.22 -2.23 9.89
N ASP A 121 -4.48 -1.87 10.12
CA ASP A 121 -4.96 -1.37 11.40
C ASP A 121 -4.87 -2.44 12.50
N ALA A 122 -5.27 -3.68 12.20
CA ALA A 122 -5.13 -4.81 13.11
C ALA A 122 -3.65 -5.10 13.45
N ALA A 123 -2.76 -5.07 12.45
CA ALA A 123 -1.33 -5.26 12.66
C ALA A 123 -0.73 -4.15 13.53
N ALA A 124 -1.09 -2.89 13.26
CA ALA A 124 -0.62 -1.75 14.05
C ALA A 124 -1.01 -1.88 15.53
N ARG A 125 -2.27 -2.26 15.80
CA ARG A 125 -2.76 -2.51 17.17
C ARG A 125 -2.03 -3.68 17.84
N ASN A 126 -1.90 -4.81 17.15
CA ASN A 126 -1.25 -6.01 17.70
C ASN A 126 0.24 -5.77 18.02
N LEU A 127 0.91 -4.94 17.23
CA LEU A 127 2.32 -4.59 17.39
C LEU A 127 2.54 -3.35 18.28
N ASN A 128 1.46 -2.77 18.80
CA ASN A 128 1.47 -1.57 19.64
C ASN A 128 2.27 -0.42 18.98
N LEU A 129 1.97 -0.15 17.70
CA LEU A 129 2.57 0.92 16.92
C LEU A 129 1.68 2.18 16.96
N PRO A 130 2.25 3.39 16.94
CA PRO A 130 1.49 4.64 16.90
C PRO A 130 0.98 4.93 15.48
N ILE A 131 0.30 3.96 14.87
CA ILE A 131 -0.24 4.03 13.53
C ILE A 131 -1.76 4.04 13.59
N THR A 132 -2.38 4.97 12.88
CA THR A 132 -3.83 5.01 12.67
C THR A 132 -4.13 4.94 11.19
N VAL A 133 -5.20 4.25 10.82
CA VAL A 133 -5.66 4.17 9.43
C VAL A 133 -6.90 5.04 9.29
N ALA A 134 -6.90 5.91 8.31
CA ALA A 134 -8.02 6.80 8.00
C ALA A 134 -8.39 6.69 6.51
N ARG A 135 -9.67 6.87 6.22
CA ARG A 135 -10.17 7.01 4.85
C ARG A 135 -10.76 8.39 4.67
N THR A 136 -10.41 9.05 3.60
CA THR A 136 -10.99 10.33 3.20
C THR A 136 -11.94 10.13 2.02
N HIS A 137 -12.96 10.98 1.96
CA HIS A 137 -13.93 11.02 0.88
C HIS A 137 -14.07 12.46 0.38
N PRO A 138 -14.33 12.68 -0.92
CA PRO A 138 -14.63 14.01 -1.41
C PRO A 138 -15.92 14.55 -0.78
N GLU A 139 -15.99 15.88 -0.63
CA GLU A 139 -17.22 16.53 -0.22
C GLU A 139 -18.37 16.19 -1.20
N PRO A 140 -19.63 16.10 -0.74
CA PRO A 140 -20.76 15.66 -1.57
C PRO A 140 -20.91 16.44 -2.90
N ASP A 141 -20.61 17.73 -2.89
CA ASP A 141 -20.69 18.61 -4.06
C ASP A 141 -19.44 18.60 -4.95
N LYS A 142 -18.38 17.88 -4.53
CA LYS A 142 -17.10 17.71 -5.24
C LYS A 142 -16.87 16.29 -5.73
N THR A 143 -17.87 15.41 -5.62
CA THR A 143 -17.76 14.05 -6.17
C THR A 143 -17.65 14.07 -7.69
N PHE A 144 -17.00 13.06 -8.26
CA PHE A 144 -16.81 12.94 -9.71
C PHE A 144 -18.11 13.11 -10.49
N TRP A 145 -19.17 12.43 -10.07
CA TRP A 145 -20.45 12.45 -10.77
C TRP A 145 -21.17 13.78 -10.67
N VAL A 146 -21.05 14.47 -9.53
CA VAL A 146 -21.61 15.82 -9.36
C VAL A 146 -20.86 16.83 -10.22
N LEU A 147 -19.54 16.71 -10.31
CA LEU A 147 -18.75 17.58 -11.17
C LEU A 147 -19.05 17.34 -12.65
N LEU A 148 -19.09 16.07 -13.08
CA LEU A 148 -19.29 15.70 -14.47
C LEU A 148 -20.71 16.01 -14.94
N ILE A 149 -21.75 15.54 -14.22
CA ILE A 149 -23.15 15.62 -14.64
C ILE A 149 -23.81 16.90 -14.11
N GLY A 150 -23.59 17.21 -12.81
CA GLY A 150 -24.25 18.33 -12.16
C GLY A 150 -23.67 19.69 -12.53
N LYS A 151 -22.34 19.79 -12.62
CA LYS A 151 -21.63 21.04 -12.93
C LYS A 151 -21.14 21.15 -14.38
N GLY A 152 -21.37 20.13 -15.22
CA GLY A 152 -21.05 20.14 -16.64
C GLY A 152 -19.55 20.15 -16.96
N TYR A 153 -18.73 19.56 -16.08
CA TYR A 153 -17.30 19.40 -16.37
C TYR A 153 -17.12 18.47 -17.58
N PRO A 154 -16.16 18.76 -18.48
CA PRO A 154 -15.90 17.90 -19.62
C PRO A 154 -15.40 16.52 -19.16
N SER A 155 -15.70 15.46 -19.94
CA SER A 155 -15.19 14.12 -19.64
C SER A 155 -13.66 14.15 -19.51
N PRO A 156 -13.08 13.57 -18.46
CA PRO A 156 -11.64 13.49 -18.30
C PRO A 156 -10.98 12.76 -19.48
N ASN A 157 -9.85 13.28 -19.92
CA ASN A 157 -9.04 12.66 -20.95
C ASN A 157 -7.54 12.79 -20.61
N MET A 158 -6.66 12.29 -21.48
CA MET A 158 -5.22 12.31 -21.22
C MET A 158 -4.63 13.71 -21.01
N THR A 159 -5.26 14.74 -21.58
CA THR A 159 -4.81 16.14 -21.51
C THR A 159 -5.50 16.92 -20.39
N MET A 160 -6.72 16.52 -20.03
CA MET A 160 -7.57 17.22 -19.07
C MET A 160 -7.92 16.28 -17.92
N ARG A 161 -7.07 16.27 -16.89
CA ARG A 161 -7.16 15.36 -15.72
C ARG A 161 -7.70 16.06 -14.47
N TRP A 162 -8.72 16.89 -14.62
CA TRP A 162 -9.30 17.62 -13.50
C TRP A 162 -9.75 16.70 -12.33
N CYS A 163 -10.08 15.44 -12.64
CA CYS A 163 -10.46 14.46 -11.61
C CYS A 163 -9.32 14.17 -10.62
N THR A 164 -8.06 14.14 -11.09
CA THR A 164 -6.91 13.95 -10.21
C THR A 164 -6.72 15.13 -9.26
N ASP A 165 -6.86 16.36 -9.77
CA ASP A 165 -6.61 17.58 -9.00
C ASP A 165 -7.75 17.89 -8.00
N ARG A 166 -8.97 17.48 -8.32
CA ARG A 166 -10.17 17.84 -7.54
C ARG A 166 -10.62 16.76 -6.56
N LEU A 167 -10.31 15.49 -6.83
CA LEU A 167 -10.72 14.37 -5.97
C LEU A 167 -9.64 14.00 -4.95
N SER A 168 -8.42 14.55 -5.09
CA SER A 168 -7.30 14.34 -4.17
C SER A 168 -7.10 15.48 -3.16
N SER A 169 -7.97 16.49 -3.18
CA SER A 169 -7.86 17.70 -2.34
C SER A 169 -8.63 17.59 -1.05
#